data_18c86e56603faea46fa91f78271cc4e9
#
_entry.id   18c86e56603faea46fa91f78271cc4e9
#
_cell.length_a   1.000
_cell.length_b   1.000
_cell.length_c   1.000
_cell.angle_alpha   90.00
_cell.angle_beta   90.00
_cell.angle_gamma   90.00
#
_symmetry.space_group_name_H-M   'P 1'
#
loop_
_entity.id
_entity.type
_entity.pdbx_description
1 polymer ?
#
loop_
_entity_poly.entity_id
_entity_poly.type
_entity_poly.pdbx_seq_one_letter_code
_entity_poly.pdbx_strand_id
1 'polypeptide(L)'
;VTELLQTLNERVKALAGDWTKYTIVGSFLLYVVGYLTLRFHLTAIGIGTDLAVLDERYLFTGARFLVYLVSTVPNLVLLGLPVAALAWVVHRLLPAGARAAACRWLLDPGRLTIIGIVFCVGMIQLVMRQCFLFSDLLLAPALPAEPAWLVRVALDERVAPLFFTALVAGCAVPLAILWALRGAPAATVPAAFGRGLLGFLAAVQLLLLPINYGVLISDKSLARVASLGGRPLAEGAEGWLVWEGKDGMTFLVRDRERKRSLVTIARTEVKQTEIIGFDRILPVLFLRRAAHPG
;
A
#
# COMPACT_ATOMS: atom_id res chain seq x y z
N VAL A 1 3.60 9.98 -40.73
CA VAL A 1 2.70 10.66 -39.75
C VAL A 1 1.26 10.21 -39.94
N THR A 2 0.76 10.14 -41.20
CA THR A 2 -0.60 9.69 -41.54
C THR A 2 -0.89 8.24 -41.15
N GLU A 3 0.03 7.29 -41.36
CA GLU A 3 -0.12 5.88 -40.97
C GLU A 3 -0.17 5.73 -39.43
N LEU A 4 0.62 6.49 -38.72
CA LEU A 4 0.65 6.46 -37.23
C LEU A 4 -0.67 7.01 -36.66
N LEU A 5 -1.23 8.05 -37.28
CA LEU A 5 -2.54 8.60 -36.91
C LEU A 5 -3.68 7.64 -37.25
N GLN A 6 -3.62 6.92 -38.35
CA GLN A 6 -4.61 5.90 -38.71
C GLN A 6 -4.57 4.72 -37.73
N THR A 7 -3.37 4.20 -37.41
CA THR A 7 -3.20 3.11 -36.43
C THR A 7 -3.68 3.52 -35.02
N LEU A 8 -3.42 4.77 -34.60
CA LEU A 8 -3.95 5.31 -33.35
C LEU A 8 -5.47 5.41 -33.37
N ASN A 9 -6.05 5.90 -34.48
CA ASN A 9 -7.50 6.04 -34.62
C ASN A 9 -8.23 4.68 -34.61
N GLU A 10 -7.67 3.67 -35.25
CA GLU A 10 -8.20 2.30 -35.22
C GLU A 10 -8.11 1.68 -33.83
N ARG A 11 -7.01 1.90 -33.09
CA ARG A 11 -6.88 1.45 -31.70
C ARG A 11 -7.85 2.17 -30.77
N VAL A 12 -8.04 3.48 -30.96
CA VAL A 12 -9.02 4.26 -30.16
C VAL A 12 -10.44 3.79 -30.46
N LYS A 13 -10.81 3.49 -31.72
CA LYS A 13 -12.12 2.94 -32.07
C LYS A 13 -12.35 1.55 -31.49
N ALA A 14 -11.33 0.68 -31.52
CA ALA A 14 -11.40 -0.64 -30.89
C ALA A 14 -11.56 -0.55 -29.36
N LEU A 15 -10.83 0.36 -28.72
CA LEU A 15 -10.98 0.65 -27.29
C LEU A 15 -12.36 1.22 -26.95
N ALA A 16 -12.90 2.11 -27.79
CA ALA A 16 -14.23 2.69 -27.58
C ALA A 16 -15.36 1.65 -27.72
N GLY A 17 -15.20 0.64 -28.61
CA GLY A 17 -16.17 -0.45 -28.78
C GLY A 17 -16.27 -1.36 -27.53
N ASP A 18 -15.20 -1.51 -26.78
CA ASP A 18 -15.14 -2.31 -25.55
C ASP A 18 -15.26 -1.47 -24.25
N TRP A 19 -15.54 -0.18 -24.36
CA TRP A 19 -15.58 0.76 -23.23
C TRP A 19 -16.43 0.27 -22.06
N THR A 20 -17.60 -0.28 -22.33
CA THR A 20 -18.51 -0.80 -21.30
C THR A 20 -17.86 -1.93 -20.50
N LYS A 21 -17.14 -2.84 -21.15
CA LYS A 21 -16.42 -3.94 -20.48
C LYS A 21 -15.31 -3.40 -19.58
N TYR A 22 -14.51 -2.45 -20.09
CA TYR A 22 -13.43 -1.83 -19.31
C TYR A 22 -13.97 -1.03 -18.13
N THR A 23 -15.11 -0.34 -18.28
CA THR A 23 -15.75 0.40 -17.20
C THR A 23 -16.23 -0.54 -16.09
N ILE A 24 -16.89 -1.65 -16.45
CA ILE A 24 -17.36 -2.64 -15.46
C ILE A 24 -16.18 -3.26 -14.71
N VAL A 25 -15.17 -3.75 -15.43
CA VAL A 25 -13.98 -4.36 -14.81
C VAL A 25 -13.21 -3.35 -13.99
N GLY A 26 -13.03 -2.13 -14.50
CA GLY A 26 -12.34 -1.05 -13.79
C GLY A 26 -13.07 -0.64 -12.51
N SER A 27 -14.39 -0.48 -12.55
CA SER A 27 -15.19 -0.18 -11.38
C SER A 27 -15.13 -1.28 -10.33
N PHE A 28 -15.19 -2.55 -10.76
CA PHE A 28 -15.04 -3.69 -9.87
C PHE A 28 -13.66 -3.72 -9.19
N LEU A 29 -12.59 -3.50 -9.95
CA LEU A 29 -11.23 -3.45 -9.41
C LEU A 29 -11.08 -2.29 -8.43
N LEU A 30 -11.59 -1.09 -8.76
CA LEU A 30 -11.60 0.05 -7.85
C LEU A 30 -12.32 -0.26 -6.55
N TYR A 31 -13.47 -0.94 -6.66
CA TYR A 31 -14.26 -1.34 -5.52
C TYR A 31 -13.48 -2.31 -4.60
N VAL A 32 -12.91 -3.38 -5.17
CA VAL A 32 -12.12 -4.36 -4.41
C VAL A 32 -10.91 -3.71 -3.74
N VAL A 33 -10.17 -2.91 -4.48
CA VAL A 33 -9.00 -2.19 -3.97
C VAL A 33 -9.39 -1.23 -2.85
N GLY A 34 -10.46 -0.48 -3.03
CA GLY A 34 -10.96 0.45 -2.02
C GLY A 34 -11.48 -0.25 -0.77
N TYR A 35 -12.17 -1.39 -0.93
CA TYR A 35 -12.59 -2.24 0.18
C TYR A 35 -11.39 -2.73 1.00
N LEU A 36 -10.37 -3.27 0.34
CA LEU A 36 -9.16 -3.73 1.03
C LEU A 36 -8.47 -2.57 1.76
N THR A 37 -8.32 -1.44 1.09
CA THR A 37 -7.71 -0.24 1.68
C THR A 37 -8.45 0.21 2.94
N LEU A 38 -9.77 0.39 2.84
CA LEU A 38 -10.57 0.92 3.93
C LEU A 38 -10.70 -0.09 5.08
N ARG A 39 -10.90 -1.37 4.77
CA ARG A 39 -10.98 -2.42 5.78
C ARG A 39 -9.72 -2.46 6.63
N PHE A 40 -8.55 -2.52 6.03
CA PHE A 40 -7.30 -2.59 6.78
C PHE A 40 -6.95 -1.27 7.47
N HIS A 41 -7.34 -0.13 6.89
CA HIS A 41 -7.25 1.16 7.57
C HIS A 41 -8.06 1.17 8.88
N LEU A 42 -9.33 0.78 8.83
CA LEU A 42 -10.20 0.73 10.01
C LEU A 42 -9.72 -0.30 11.04
N THR A 43 -9.29 -1.48 10.58
CA THR A 43 -8.70 -2.50 11.45
C THR A 43 -7.45 -1.98 12.16
N ALA A 44 -6.59 -1.24 11.46
CA ALA A 44 -5.38 -0.63 12.05
C ALA A 44 -5.71 0.40 13.15
N ILE A 45 -6.88 1.03 13.08
CA ILE A 45 -7.37 1.97 14.11
C ILE A 45 -8.07 1.21 15.26
N GLY A 46 -8.34 -0.09 15.10
CA GLY A 46 -9.03 -0.91 16.11
C GLY A 46 -10.53 -1.03 15.88
N ILE A 47 -11.02 -0.64 14.70
CA ILE A 47 -12.43 -0.77 14.36
C ILE A 47 -12.64 -2.08 13.61
N GLY A 48 -13.15 -3.11 14.31
CA GLY A 48 -13.68 -4.32 13.68
C GLY A 48 -15.11 -4.08 13.23
N THR A 49 -15.30 -3.49 12.06
CA THR A 49 -16.64 -3.15 11.60
C THR A 49 -17.21 -4.17 10.64
N ASP A 50 -18.52 -4.38 10.74
CA ASP A 50 -19.34 -4.85 9.63
C ASP A 50 -19.40 -3.76 8.56
N LEU A 51 -18.41 -3.76 7.69
CA LEU A 51 -18.42 -2.90 6.51
C LEU A 51 -19.60 -3.33 5.63
N ALA A 52 -20.51 -2.43 5.38
CA ALA A 52 -21.63 -2.67 4.47
C ALA A 52 -21.11 -3.21 3.13
N VAL A 53 -21.79 -4.24 2.60
CA VAL A 53 -21.35 -4.94 1.39
C VAL A 53 -21.27 -4.00 0.17
N LEU A 54 -22.06 -2.93 0.15
CA LEU A 54 -22.09 -1.94 -0.94
C LEU A 54 -21.99 -0.54 -0.34
N ASP A 55 -20.80 0.08 -0.43
CA ASP A 55 -20.58 1.46 -0.02
C ASP A 55 -19.82 2.19 -1.13
N GLU A 56 -20.34 3.35 -1.56
CA GLU A 56 -19.70 4.20 -2.57
C GLU A 56 -18.30 4.68 -2.15
N ARG A 57 -18.04 4.73 -0.84
CA ARG A 57 -16.72 5.09 -0.28
C ARG A 57 -15.60 4.17 -0.77
N TYR A 58 -15.93 2.90 -1.13
CA TYR A 58 -14.92 1.99 -1.67
C TYR A 58 -14.42 2.45 -3.04
N LEU A 59 -15.31 2.96 -3.90
CA LEU A 59 -14.91 3.50 -5.21
C LEU A 59 -13.99 4.72 -5.04
N PHE A 60 -14.36 5.65 -4.17
CA PHE A 60 -13.54 6.85 -3.90
C PHE A 60 -12.19 6.49 -3.27
N THR A 61 -12.18 5.55 -2.32
CA THR A 61 -10.95 5.09 -1.68
C THR A 61 -10.05 4.36 -2.68
N GLY A 62 -10.63 3.53 -3.55
CA GLY A 62 -9.91 2.87 -4.64
C GLY A 62 -9.33 3.85 -5.65
N ALA A 63 -10.11 4.86 -6.05
CA ALA A 63 -9.63 5.93 -6.94
C ALA A 63 -8.48 6.72 -6.29
N ARG A 64 -8.61 7.08 -5.01
CA ARG A 64 -7.56 7.76 -4.24
C ARG A 64 -6.27 6.94 -4.16
N PHE A 65 -6.39 5.62 -3.94
CA PHE A 65 -5.25 4.70 -4.00
C PHE A 65 -4.58 4.73 -5.38
N LEU A 66 -5.35 4.65 -6.49
CA LEU A 66 -4.77 4.68 -7.83
C LEU A 66 -4.07 6.00 -8.12
N VAL A 67 -4.65 7.13 -7.75
CA VAL A 67 -4.00 8.45 -7.89
C VAL A 67 -2.68 8.46 -7.11
N TYR A 68 -2.67 7.93 -5.89
CA TYR A 68 -1.45 7.83 -5.11
C TYR A 68 -0.43 6.88 -5.75
N LEU A 69 -0.86 5.73 -6.26
CA LEU A 69 0.00 4.78 -6.97
C LEU A 69 0.67 5.44 -8.19
N VAL A 70 -0.11 6.18 -8.99
CA VAL A 70 0.44 6.94 -10.13
C VAL A 70 1.42 8.01 -9.65
N SER A 71 1.14 8.68 -8.54
CA SER A 71 2.04 9.69 -7.97
C SER A 71 3.38 9.11 -7.46
N THR A 72 3.48 7.78 -7.27
CA THR A 72 4.75 7.13 -6.93
C THR A 72 5.66 6.88 -8.14
N VAL A 73 5.13 6.96 -9.36
CA VAL A 73 5.92 6.72 -10.58
C VAL A 73 7.11 7.69 -10.72
N PRO A 74 6.97 9.01 -10.51
CA PRO A 74 8.11 9.91 -10.49
C PRO A 74 9.19 9.51 -9.46
N ASN A 75 8.78 9.04 -8.28
CA ASN A 75 9.71 8.59 -7.25
C ASN A 75 10.46 7.32 -7.69
N LEU A 76 9.79 6.40 -8.38
CA LEU A 76 10.44 5.22 -8.97
C LEU A 76 11.46 5.62 -10.03
N VAL A 77 11.13 6.58 -10.88
CA VAL A 77 12.05 7.10 -11.90
C VAL A 77 13.26 7.74 -11.22
N LEU A 78 13.03 8.63 -10.23
CA LEU A 78 14.11 9.28 -9.48
C LEU A 78 15.00 8.26 -8.75
N LEU A 79 14.44 7.18 -8.22
CA LEU A 79 15.20 6.10 -7.58
C LEU A 79 15.98 5.28 -8.60
N GLY A 80 15.44 5.08 -9.81
CA GLY A 80 16.08 4.36 -10.91
C GLY A 80 17.17 5.14 -11.62
N LEU A 81 17.08 6.47 -11.68
CA LEU A 81 18.04 7.33 -12.36
C LEU A 81 19.48 7.15 -11.88
N PRO A 82 19.81 7.15 -10.57
CA PRO A 82 21.18 6.92 -10.11
C PRO A 82 21.71 5.55 -10.52
N VAL A 83 20.87 4.51 -10.47
CA VAL A 83 21.24 3.15 -10.87
C VAL A 83 21.51 3.10 -12.38
N ALA A 84 20.64 3.71 -13.19
CA ALA A 84 20.81 3.81 -14.64
C ALA A 84 22.05 4.63 -15.01
N ALA A 85 22.26 5.76 -14.32
CA ALA A 85 23.45 6.59 -14.52
C ALA A 85 24.74 5.84 -14.16
N LEU A 86 24.77 5.14 -13.04
CA LEU A 86 25.90 4.31 -12.63
C LEU A 86 26.15 3.20 -13.66
N ALA A 87 25.12 2.49 -14.09
CA ALA A 87 25.22 1.47 -15.12
C ALA A 87 25.74 2.04 -16.44
N TRP A 88 25.30 3.24 -16.82
CA TRP A 88 25.78 3.92 -18.02
C TRP A 88 27.26 4.36 -17.90
N VAL A 89 27.67 4.92 -16.76
CA VAL A 89 29.05 5.30 -16.47
C VAL A 89 29.95 4.07 -16.52
N VAL A 90 29.58 2.99 -15.83
CA VAL A 90 30.31 1.72 -15.84
C VAL A 90 30.38 1.17 -17.24
N HIS A 91 29.29 1.22 -18.00
CA HIS A 91 29.29 0.80 -19.42
C HIS A 91 30.22 1.65 -20.29
N ARG A 92 30.37 2.94 -20.02
CA ARG A 92 31.28 3.81 -20.78
C ARG A 92 32.74 3.64 -20.40
N LEU A 93 33.03 3.45 -19.12
CA LEU A 93 34.39 3.34 -18.60
C LEU A 93 35.01 1.97 -18.87
N LEU A 94 34.21 0.91 -18.98
CA LEU A 94 34.71 -0.43 -19.25
C LEU A 94 35.11 -0.58 -20.74
N PRO A 95 36.33 -1.08 -21.03
CA PRO A 95 36.75 -1.42 -22.41
C PRO A 95 35.85 -2.53 -22.99
N ALA A 96 35.71 -2.57 -24.32
CA ALA A 96 34.78 -3.48 -25.00
C ALA A 96 34.96 -4.96 -24.59
N GLY A 97 36.19 -5.40 -24.39
CA GLY A 97 36.51 -6.75 -23.93
C GLY A 97 36.03 -7.03 -22.52
N ALA A 98 36.20 -6.08 -21.60
CA ALA A 98 35.74 -6.21 -20.22
C ALA A 98 34.19 -6.17 -20.12
N ARG A 99 33.53 -5.37 -20.98
CA ARG A 99 32.05 -5.36 -21.11
C ARG A 99 31.50 -6.72 -21.54
N ALA A 100 32.09 -7.28 -22.60
CA ALA A 100 31.72 -8.60 -23.11
C ALA A 100 31.98 -9.71 -22.08
N ALA A 101 33.06 -9.61 -21.30
CA ALA A 101 33.36 -10.52 -20.20
C ALA A 101 32.34 -10.36 -19.04
N ALA A 102 32.03 -9.13 -18.64
CA ALA A 102 31.06 -8.84 -17.60
C ALA A 102 29.64 -9.30 -17.99
N CYS A 103 29.23 -9.05 -19.26
CA CYS A 103 27.94 -9.54 -19.76
C CYS A 103 27.89 -11.07 -19.77
N ARG A 104 28.93 -11.76 -20.25
CA ARG A 104 29.01 -13.23 -20.22
C ARG A 104 28.98 -13.76 -18.77
N TRP A 105 29.68 -13.08 -17.87
CA TRP A 105 29.72 -13.44 -16.46
C TRP A 105 28.36 -13.29 -15.80
N LEU A 106 27.61 -12.20 -16.08
CA LEU A 106 26.27 -11.94 -15.52
C LEU A 106 25.22 -12.84 -16.15
N LEU A 107 25.32 -13.13 -17.45
CA LEU A 107 24.38 -13.95 -18.20
C LEU A 107 24.68 -15.45 -18.12
N ASP A 108 25.70 -15.86 -17.34
CA ASP A 108 25.96 -17.25 -17.07
C ASP A 108 24.72 -17.91 -16.42
N PRO A 109 24.17 -19.01 -17.00
CA PRO A 109 22.93 -19.62 -16.52
C PRO A 109 22.95 -20.02 -15.05
N GLY A 110 24.11 -20.49 -14.56
CA GLY A 110 24.27 -20.86 -13.16
C GLY A 110 24.12 -19.66 -12.23
N ARG A 111 24.72 -18.52 -12.57
CA ARG A 111 24.67 -17.30 -11.77
C ARG A 111 23.32 -16.62 -11.83
N LEU A 112 22.70 -16.56 -13.02
CA LEU A 112 21.32 -16.07 -13.16
C LEU A 112 20.35 -16.89 -12.30
N THR A 113 20.55 -18.19 -12.22
CA THR A 113 19.74 -19.05 -11.34
C THR A 113 19.96 -18.69 -9.87
N ILE A 114 21.20 -18.49 -9.42
CA ILE A 114 21.50 -18.07 -8.04
C ILE A 114 20.90 -16.71 -7.73
N ILE A 115 21.08 -15.72 -8.62
CA ILE A 115 20.51 -14.38 -8.47
C ILE A 115 18.98 -14.47 -8.40
N GLY A 116 18.37 -15.27 -9.27
CA GLY A 116 16.92 -15.52 -9.27
C GLY A 116 16.43 -16.16 -7.97
N ILE A 117 17.15 -17.15 -7.44
CA ILE A 117 16.82 -17.77 -6.14
C ILE A 117 16.92 -16.74 -5.01
N VAL A 118 18.02 -16.00 -4.92
CA VAL A 118 18.20 -14.96 -3.88
C VAL A 118 17.10 -13.90 -3.96
N PHE A 119 16.75 -13.47 -5.18
CA PHE A 119 15.65 -12.52 -5.40
C PHE A 119 14.31 -13.09 -4.95
N CYS A 120 13.98 -14.34 -5.32
CA CYS A 120 12.75 -15.01 -4.89
C CYS A 120 12.70 -15.17 -3.36
N VAL A 121 13.80 -15.56 -2.72
CA VAL A 121 13.87 -15.66 -1.25
C VAL A 121 13.64 -14.30 -0.61
N GLY A 122 14.25 -13.23 -1.13
CA GLY A 122 14.01 -11.86 -0.67
C GLY A 122 12.54 -11.44 -0.80
N MET A 123 11.91 -11.74 -1.93
CA MET A 123 10.48 -11.48 -2.17
C MET A 123 9.58 -12.29 -1.22
N ILE A 124 9.88 -13.57 -1.02
CA ILE A 124 9.14 -14.40 -0.05
C ILE A 124 9.23 -13.78 1.35
N GLN A 125 10.42 -13.39 1.80
CA GLN A 125 10.62 -12.75 3.10
C GLN A 125 9.82 -11.43 3.21
N LEU A 126 9.82 -10.62 2.16
CA LEU A 126 9.06 -9.36 2.12
C LEU A 126 7.56 -9.61 2.24
N VAL A 127 7.02 -10.54 1.44
CA VAL A 127 5.59 -10.91 1.46
C VAL A 127 5.19 -11.50 2.80
N MET A 128 5.97 -12.44 3.33
CA MET A 128 5.69 -13.09 4.62
C MET A 128 5.65 -12.07 5.77
N ARG A 129 6.60 -11.14 5.82
CA ARG A 129 6.61 -10.07 6.83
C ARG A 129 5.38 -9.18 6.76
N GLN A 130 4.91 -8.85 5.56
CA GLN A 130 3.67 -8.11 5.37
C GLN A 130 2.45 -8.93 5.83
N CYS A 131 2.39 -10.21 5.46
CA CYS A 131 1.29 -11.09 5.87
C CYS A 131 1.22 -11.23 7.39
N PHE A 132 2.34 -11.41 8.08
CA PHE A 132 2.37 -11.44 9.54
C PHE A 132 1.90 -10.12 10.14
N LEU A 133 2.40 -8.97 9.65
CA LEU A 133 1.97 -7.67 10.13
C LEU A 133 0.46 -7.49 10.00
N PHE A 134 -0.12 -7.86 8.85
CA PHE A 134 -1.55 -7.71 8.63
C PHE A 134 -2.37 -8.74 9.39
N SER A 135 -1.85 -9.96 9.59
CA SER A 135 -2.47 -10.97 10.46
C SER A 135 -2.54 -10.46 11.90
N ASP A 136 -1.46 -9.91 12.43
CA ASP A 136 -1.42 -9.35 13.77
C ASP A 136 -2.43 -8.20 13.93
N LEU A 137 -2.55 -7.32 12.92
CA LEU A 137 -3.53 -6.25 12.91
C LEU A 137 -4.98 -6.76 12.87
N LEU A 138 -5.24 -7.90 12.22
CA LEU A 138 -6.58 -8.50 12.15
C LEU A 138 -6.95 -9.21 13.45
N LEU A 139 -5.98 -9.86 14.11
CA LEU A 139 -6.20 -10.63 15.34
C LEU A 139 -6.23 -9.76 16.58
N ALA A 140 -5.46 -8.69 16.60
CA ALA A 140 -5.41 -7.73 17.69
C ALA A 140 -5.77 -6.35 17.17
N PRO A 141 -7.04 -5.96 17.18
CA PRO A 141 -7.50 -4.66 16.69
C PRO A 141 -6.96 -3.47 17.48
N ALA A 142 -6.23 -3.70 18.57
CA ALA A 142 -5.43 -2.69 19.23
C ALA A 142 -3.97 -2.85 18.79
N LEU A 143 -3.44 -1.85 18.10
CA LEU A 143 -2.01 -1.81 17.78
C LEU A 143 -1.19 -1.95 19.06
N PRO A 144 -0.21 -2.87 19.09
CA PRO A 144 0.59 -3.12 20.28
C PRO A 144 1.26 -1.83 20.77
N ALA A 145 1.37 -1.65 22.07
CA ALA A 145 1.99 -0.46 22.67
C ALA A 145 3.44 -0.25 22.18
N GLU A 146 4.10 -1.33 21.76
CA GLU A 146 5.43 -1.33 21.15
C GLU A 146 5.40 -2.05 19.80
N PRO A 147 5.12 -1.34 18.70
CA PRO A 147 5.18 -1.94 17.38
C PRO A 147 6.61 -2.36 17.04
N ALA A 148 6.76 -3.48 16.32
CA ALA A 148 8.04 -3.93 15.79
C ALA A 148 8.75 -2.78 15.05
N TRP A 149 10.08 -2.76 15.06
CA TRP A 149 10.88 -1.68 14.48
C TRP A 149 10.48 -1.36 13.01
N LEU A 150 10.15 -2.38 12.22
CA LEU A 150 9.71 -2.23 10.85
C LEU A 150 8.40 -1.44 10.75
N VAL A 151 7.48 -1.67 11.68
CA VAL A 151 6.20 -0.94 11.75
C VAL A 151 6.46 0.52 12.13
N ARG A 152 7.37 0.78 13.06
CA ARG A 152 7.75 2.16 13.43
C ARG A 152 8.33 2.91 12.23
N VAL A 153 9.24 2.26 11.49
CA VAL A 153 9.85 2.84 10.27
C VAL A 153 8.80 3.07 9.20
N ALA A 154 7.91 2.11 8.97
CA ALA A 154 6.86 2.20 7.96
C ALA A 154 5.80 3.26 8.32
N LEU A 155 5.57 3.50 9.61
CA LEU A 155 4.60 4.50 10.09
C LEU A 155 5.20 5.91 10.24
N ASP A 156 6.53 6.06 10.14
CA ASP A 156 7.15 7.39 10.09
C ASP A 156 6.70 8.10 8.81
N GLU A 157 6.08 9.27 8.98
CA GLU A 157 5.54 10.06 7.86
C GLU A 157 6.58 10.41 6.79
N ARG A 158 7.87 10.50 7.18
CA ARG A 158 8.97 10.80 6.27
C ARG A 158 9.39 9.56 5.48
N VAL A 159 9.28 8.40 6.08
CA VAL A 159 9.77 7.13 5.51
C VAL A 159 8.66 6.35 4.84
N ALA A 160 7.41 6.47 5.29
CA ALA A 160 6.27 5.74 4.73
C ALA A 160 6.12 5.86 3.20
N PRO A 161 6.27 7.04 2.57
CA PRO A 161 6.20 7.16 1.11
C PRO A 161 7.34 6.42 0.41
N LEU A 162 8.57 6.47 0.96
CA LEU A 162 9.72 5.76 0.41
C LEU A 162 9.55 4.25 0.57
N PHE A 163 9.07 3.81 1.73
CA PHE A 163 8.77 2.40 1.97
C PHE A 163 7.70 1.89 1.00
N PHE A 164 6.61 2.65 0.80
CA PHE A 164 5.58 2.31 -0.18
C PHE A 164 6.13 2.28 -1.61
N THR A 165 6.97 3.24 -1.98
CA THR A 165 7.67 3.25 -3.28
C THR A 165 8.52 1.99 -3.46
N ALA A 166 9.21 1.53 -2.42
CA ALA A 166 9.97 0.28 -2.45
C ALA A 166 9.05 -0.95 -2.64
N LEU A 167 7.86 -0.96 -2.03
CA LEU A 167 6.86 -2.02 -2.26
C LEU A 167 6.35 -2.03 -3.71
N VAL A 168 6.12 -0.86 -4.29
CA VAL A 168 5.74 -0.72 -5.71
C VAL A 168 6.86 -1.19 -6.62
N ALA A 169 8.12 -0.86 -6.32
CA ALA A 169 9.28 -1.39 -7.02
C ALA A 169 9.37 -2.92 -6.93
N GLY A 170 9.03 -3.49 -5.76
CA GLY A 170 8.92 -4.93 -5.52
C GLY A 170 7.86 -5.62 -6.41
N CYS A 171 6.85 -4.89 -6.89
CA CYS A 171 5.93 -5.38 -7.93
C CYS A 171 6.48 -5.15 -9.34
N ALA A 172 6.99 -3.95 -9.61
CA ALA A 172 7.38 -3.53 -10.95
C ALA A 172 8.57 -4.33 -11.49
N VAL A 173 9.57 -4.61 -10.64
CA VAL A 173 10.77 -5.35 -11.04
C VAL A 173 10.46 -6.79 -11.48
N PRO A 174 9.74 -7.62 -10.71
CA PRO A 174 9.35 -8.96 -11.15
C PRO A 174 8.52 -8.95 -12.43
N LEU A 175 7.59 -8.01 -12.57
CA LEU A 175 6.77 -7.89 -13.76
C LEU A 175 7.61 -7.50 -14.99
N ALA A 176 8.58 -6.59 -14.84
CA ALA A 176 9.52 -6.23 -15.89
C ALA A 176 10.38 -7.43 -16.32
N ILE A 177 10.87 -8.23 -15.37
CA ILE A 177 11.63 -9.45 -15.64
C ILE A 177 10.76 -10.46 -16.39
N LEU A 178 9.53 -10.71 -15.93
CA LEU A 178 8.60 -11.62 -16.60
C LEU A 178 8.26 -11.15 -18.01
N TRP A 179 8.08 -9.84 -18.20
CA TRP A 179 7.84 -9.25 -19.50
C TRP A 179 9.04 -9.42 -20.44
N ALA A 180 10.26 -9.21 -19.96
CA ALA A 180 11.49 -9.41 -20.72
C ALA A 180 11.68 -10.90 -21.12
N LEU A 181 11.28 -11.81 -20.24
CA LEU A 181 11.41 -13.25 -20.47
C LEU A 181 10.25 -13.87 -21.27
N ARG A 182 9.23 -13.10 -21.65
CA ARG A 182 8.03 -13.66 -22.33
C ARG A 182 8.33 -14.35 -23.66
N GLY A 183 9.36 -13.88 -24.40
CA GLY A 183 9.77 -14.45 -25.69
C GLY A 183 10.80 -15.58 -25.59
N ALA A 184 11.38 -15.82 -24.41
CA ALA A 184 12.39 -16.85 -24.22
C ALA A 184 11.72 -18.19 -23.87
N PRO A 185 12.07 -19.30 -24.56
CA PRO A 185 11.52 -20.61 -24.23
C PRO A 185 11.92 -20.99 -22.79
N ALA A 186 10.99 -21.57 -22.04
CA ALA A 186 11.29 -22.17 -20.74
C ALA A 186 11.91 -23.56 -21.01
N ALA A 187 13.18 -23.58 -21.40
CA ALA A 187 13.87 -24.78 -21.83
C ALA A 187 14.03 -25.86 -20.73
N THR A 188 13.81 -25.48 -19.46
CA THR A 188 13.97 -26.40 -18.32
C THR A 188 12.81 -26.25 -17.33
N VAL A 189 12.45 -27.35 -16.65
CA VAL A 189 11.43 -27.36 -15.60
C VAL A 189 11.73 -26.33 -14.48
N PRO A 190 12.97 -26.18 -13.99
CA PRO A 190 13.30 -25.17 -13.00
C PRO A 190 13.04 -23.73 -13.48
N ALA A 191 13.27 -23.44 -14.76
CA ALA A 191 13.03 -22.10 -15.32
C ALA A 191 11.51 -21.80 -15.41
N ALA A 192 10.69 -22.78 -15.77
CA ALA A 192 9.24 -22.66 -15.79
C ALA A 192 8.69 -22.41 -14.37
N PHE A 193 9.14 -23.22 -13.41
CA PHE A 193 8.77 -23.07 -12.00
C PHE A 193 9.19 -21.69 -11.44
N GLY A 194 10.43 -21.25 -11.69
CA GLY A 194 10.91 -19.95 -11.26
C GLY A 194 10.08 -18.78 -11.81
N ARG A 195 9.65 -18.84 -13.09
CA ARG A 195 8.75 -17.84 -13.66
C ARG A 195 7.38 -17.85 -13.01
N GLY A 196 6.81 -19.06 -12.78
CA GLY A 196 5.53 -19.22 -12.10
C GLY A 196 5.58 -18.65 -10.67
N LEU A 197 6.63 -18.98 -9.92
CA LEU A 197 6.85 -18.46 -8.56
C LEU A 197 7.00 -16.94 -8.56
N LEU A 198 7.79 -16.38 -9.48
CA LEU A 198 7.99 -14.93 -9.59
C LEU A 198 6.67 -14.22 -9.92
N GLY A 199 5.87 -14.79 -10.83
CA GLY A 199 4.54 -14.28 -11.17
C GLY A 199 3.58 -14.32 -9.99
N PHE A 200 3.57 -15.42 -9.26
CA PHE A 200 2.77 -15.57 -8.05
C PHE A 200 3.15 -14.54 -6.97
N LEU A 201 4.45 -14.38 -6.69
CA LEU A 201 4.94 -13.41 -5.71
C LEU A 201 4.59 -11.97 -6.12
N ALA A 202 4.73 -11.63 -7.41
CA ALA A 202 4.33 -10.33 -7.93
C ALA A 202 2.82 -10.08 -7.77
N ALA A 203 1.98 -11.09 -8.05
CA ALA A 203 0.54 -10.99 -7.88
C ALA A 203 0.14 -10.79 -6.40
N VAL A 204 0.74 -11.57 -5.50
CA VAL A 204 0.51 -11.41 -4.05
C VAL A 204 0.95 -10.01 -3.58
N GLN A 205 2.13 -9.55 -4.00
CA GLN A 205 2.61 -8.23 -3.65
C GLN A 205 1.68 -7.12 -4.20
N LEU A 206 1.14 -7.30 -5.40
CA LEU A 206 0.17 -6.37 -5.98
C LEU A 206 -1.13 -6.28 -5.15
N LEU A 207 -1.62 -7.43 -4.65
CA LEU A 207 -2.78 -7.47 -3.74
C LEU A 207 -2.49 -6.84 -2.37
N LEU A 208 -1.24 -6.90 -1.91
CA LEU A 208 -0.83 -6.27 -0.66
C LEU A 208 -0.65 -4.75 -0.76
N LEU A 209 -0.49 -4.18 -1.96
CA LEU A 209 -0.31 -2.72 -2.12
C LEU A 209 -1.47 -1.90 -1.56
N PRO A 210 -2.76 -2.16 -1.89
CA PRO A 210 -3.87 -1.38 -1.32
C PRO A 210 -3.97 -1.55 0.19
N ILE A 211 -3.63 -2.72 0.73
CA ILE A 211 -3.59 -2.97 2.17
C ILE A 211 -2.50 -2.10 2.83
N ASN A 212 -1.29 -2.13 2.28
CA ASN A 212 -0.20 -1.26 2.75
C ASN A 212 -0.57 0.22 2.65
N TYR A 213 -1.21 0.63 1.57
CA TYR A 213 -1.67 2.00 1.43
C TYR A 213 -2.67 2.37 2.52
N GLY A 214 -3.65 1.52 2.80
CA GLY A 214 -4.64 1.72 3.86
C GLY A 214 -4.02 1.89 5.25
N VAL A 215 -3.04 1.05 5.58
CA VAL A 215 -2.39 1.06 6.89
C VAL A 215 -1.35 2.19 7.03
N LEU A 216 -0.54 2.44 5.99
CA LEU A 216 0.63 3.31 6.08
C LEU A 216 0.39 4.74 5.61
N ILE A 217 -0.49 4.94 4.63
CA ILE A 217 -0.59 6.20 3.90
C ILE A 217 -1.96 6.86 4.08
N SER A 218 -3.05 6.05 4.08
CA SER A 218 -4.41 6.57 4.08
C SER A 218 -4.70 7.39 5.34
N ASP A 219 -5.50 8.42 5.19
CA ASP A 219 -5.97 9.40 6.16
C ASP A 219 -5.32 9.34 7.55
N LYS A 220 -4.28 10.17 7.71
CA LYS A 220 -3.51 10.25 8.95
C LYS A 220 -4.04 11.29 9.95
N SER A 221 -5.21 11.87 9.68
CA SER A 221 -5.85 12.86 10.54
C SER A 221 -7.24 12.43 10.96
N LEU A 222 -7.54 12.56 12.24
CA LEU A 222 -8.86 12.35 12.82
C LEU A 222 -9.46 13.68 13.26
N ALA A 223 -10.76 13.84 13.05
CA ALA A 223 -11.49 14.99 13.55
C ALA A 223 -11.59 14.91 15.08
N ARG A 224 -10.97 15.87 15.78
CA ARG A 224 -11.10 16.02 17.23
C ARG A 224 -12.45 16.60 17.56
N VAL A 225 -13.13 16.00 18.53
CA VAL A 225 -14.50 16.39 18.91
C VAL A 225 -14.55 16.93 20.32
N ALA A 226 -15.41 17.92 20.55
CA ALA A 226 -15.68 18.47 21.86
C ALA A 226 -16.68 17.62 22.67
N SER A 227 -17.52 16.85 21.97
CA SER A 227 -18.56 16.06 22.60
C SER A 227 -18.82 14.75 21.83
N LEU A 228 -19.31 13.74 22.51
CA LEU A 228 -19.70 12.45 21.93
C LEU A 228 -21.21 12.47 21.68
N GLY A 229 -21.62 12.80 20.45
CA GLY A 229 -23.03 12.81 20.08
C GLY A 229 -23.91 13.77 20.88
N GLY A 230 -23.34 14.86 21.41
CA GLY A 230 -24.03 15.84 22.26
C GLY A 230 -23.81 15.65 23.76
N ARG A 231 -23.08 14.61 24.18
CA ARG A 231 -22.64 14.43 25.57
C ARG A 231 -21.23 14.97 25.74
N PRO A 232 -20.95 15.84 26.71
CA PRO A 232 -19.60 16.34 26.94
C PRO A 232 -18.66 15.20 27.29
N LEU A 233 -17.40 15.31 26.88
CA LEU A 233 -16.36 14.39 27.28
C LEU A 233 -16.09 14.54 28.79
N ALA A 234 -15.66 13.45 29.42
CA ALA A 234 -15.21 13.50 30.81
C ALA A 234 -14.03 14.49 30.93
N GLU A 235 -13.88 15.09 32.11
CA GLU A 235 -12.82 16.07 32.35
C GLU A 235 -11.43 15.47 32.12
N GLY A 236 -10.66 16.08 31.22
CA GLY A 236 -9.35 15.61 30.80
C GLY A 236 -9.34 14.46 29.79
N ALA A 237 -10.53 14.05 29.30
CA ALA A 237 -10.63 13.11 28.19
C ALA A 237 -10.55 13.82 26.83
N GLU A 238 -10.02 13.12 25.84
CA GLU A 238 -9.94 13.60 24.45
C GLU A 238 -10.71 12.61 23.58
N GLY A 239 -11.43 13.13 22.59
CA GLY A 239 -12.22 12.32 21.67
C GLY A 239 -11.93 12.65 20.21
N TRP A 240 -11.95 11.64 19.38
CA TRP A 240 -11.80 11.79 17.92
C TRP A 240 -12.90 10.99 17.22
N LEU A 241 -13.51 11.60 16.20
CA LEU A 241 -14.41 10.90 15.30
C LEU A 241 -13.56 10.05 14.34
N VAL A 242 -13.76 8.74 14.39
CA VAL A 242 -13.00 7.78 13.60
C VAL A 242 -13.81 7.28 12.42
N TRP A 243 -15.10 7.03 12.65
CA TRP A 243 -15.97 6.48 11.64
C TRP A 243 -17.40 7.03 11.76
N GLU A 244 -17.94 7.41 10.61
CA GLU A 244 -19.35 7.76 10.47
C GLU A 244 -20.00 6.77 9.51
N GLY A 245 -20.83 5.89 10.03
CA GLY A 245 -21.58 4.88 9.29
C GLY A 245 -23.07 5.21 9.17
N LYS A 246 -23.80 4.32 8.49
CA LYS A 246 -25.26 4.43 8.39
C LYS A 246 -25.92 4.25 9.75
N ASP A 247 -25.38 3.35 10.57
CA ASP A 247 -25.96 2.93 11.84
C ASP A 247 -25.50 3.78 13.02
N GLY A 248 -24.40 4.52 12.88
CA GLY A 248 -23.88 5.35 13.95
C GLY A 248 -22.54 5.97 13.70
N MET A 249 -22.02 6.63 14.73
CA MET A 249 -20.71 7.25 14.75
C MET A 249 -19.82 6.53 15.75
N THR A 250 -18.59 6.21 15.35
CA THR A 250 -17.58 5.60 16.22
C THR A 250 -16.52 6.63 16.56
N PHE A 251 -16.33 6.79 17.86
CA PHE A 251 -15.37 7.72 18.44
C PHE A 251 -14.24 6.93 19.12
N LEU A 252 -13.02 7.37 18.94
CA LEU A 252 -11.88 6.97 19.77
C LEU A 252 -11.82 7.96 20.94
N VAL A 253 -11.92 7.44 22.15
CA VAL A 253 -11.84 8.21 23.39
C VAL A 253 -10.57 7.82 24.12
N ARG A 254 -9.83 8.82 24.58
CA ARG A 254 -8.68 8.65 25.45
C ARG A 254 -8.98 9.35 26.78
N ASP A 255 -8.98 8.60 27.85
CA ASP A 255 -9.21 9.16 29.19
C ASP A 255 -7.94 9.80 29.76
N ARG A 256 -8.06 10.37 30.96
CA ARG A 256 -6.97 11.00 31.69
C ARG A 256 -5.82 10.04 32.02
N GLU A 257 -6.13 8.74 32.17
CA GLU A 257 -5.14 7.67 32.40
C GLU A 257 -4.51 7.16 31.09
N ARG A 258 -4.82 7.80 29.96
CA ARG A 258 -4.40 7.40 28.61
C ARG A 258 -4.91 6.05 28.15
N LYS A 259 -5.90 5.49 28.82
CA LYS A 259 -6.63 4.34 28.32
C LYS A 259 -7.47 4.74 27.12
N ARG A 260 -7.48 3.89 26.12
CA ARG A 260 -8.24 4.09 24.89
C ARG A 260 -9.47 3.22 24.89
N SER A 261 -10.57 3.78 24.47
CA SER A 261 -11.83 3.06 24.25
C SER A 261 -12.45 3.51 22.93
N LEU A 262 -13.11 2.58 22.26
CA LEU A 262 -13.94 2.88 21.10
C LEU A 262 -15.39 2.93 21.59
N VAL A 263 -16.05 4.04 21.32
CA VAL A 263 -17.44 4.27 21.69
C VAL A 263 -18.24 4.45 20.41
N THR A 264 -19.16 3.53 20.15
CA THR A 264 -20.08 3.66 19.02
C THR A 264 -21.43 4.15 19.54
N ILE A 265 -21.91 5.23 18.96
CA ILE A 265 -23.20 5.86 19.30
C ILE A 265 -24.13 5.68 18.10
N ALA A 266 -25.31 5.13 18.33
CA ALA A 266 -26.30 4.97 17.29
C ALA A 266 -26.69 6.34 16.67
N ARG A 267 -26.92 6.38 15.36
CA ARG A 267 -27.23 7.64 14.65
C ARG A 267 -28.46 8.36 15.22
N THR A 268 -29.42 7.61 15.74
CA THR A 268 -30.62 8.14 16.39
C THR A 268 -30.34 8.85 17.72
N GLU A 269 -29.20 8.52 18.36
CA GLU A 269 -28.79 9.12 19.63
C GLU A 269 -27.84 10.32 19.44
N VAL A 270 -27.28 10.47 18.25
CA VAL A 270 -26.37 11.58 17.93
C VAL A 270 -27.20 12.84 17.69
N LYS A 271 -27.17 13.77 18.64
CA LYS A 271 -27.83 15.06 18.51
C LYS A 271 -26.98 16.09 17.79
N GLN A 272 -25.72 16.16 18.17
CA GLN A 272 -24.76 17.11 17.61
C GLN A 272 -23.34 16.61 17.81
N THR A 273 -22.48 16.82 16.83
CA THR A 273 -21.05 16.56 16.93
C THR A 273 -20.31 17.83 16.55
N GLU A 274 -19.57 18.39 17.50
CA GLU A 274 -18.76 19.58 17.31
C GLU A 274 -17.31 19.18 17.03
N ILE A 275 -16.80 19.51 15.85
CA ILE A 275 -15.42 19.29 15.46
C ILE A 275 -14.63 20.52 15.84
N ILE A 276 -13.64 20.35 16.73
CA ILE A 276 -12.79 21.44 17.24
C ILE A 276 -11.42 21.50 16.58
N GLY A 277 -11.08 20.51 15.76
CA GLY A 277 -9.80 20.47 15.04
C GLY A 277 -9.55 19.11 14.40
N PHE A 278 -8.35 18.95 13.87
CA PHE A 278 -7.90 17.70 13.28
C PHE A 278 -6.53 17.35 13.86
N ASP A 279 -6.42 16.14 14.41
CA ASP A 279 -5.19 15.62 14.98
C ASP A 279 -4.66 14.47 14.11
N ARG A 280 -3.35 14.33 14.04
CA ARG A 280 -2.73 13.21 13.33
C ARG A 280 -2.92 11.91 14.09
N ILE A 281 -3.37 10.87 13.40
CA ILE A 281 -3.68 9.57 14.00
C ILE A 281 -2.45 8.93 14.67
N LEU A 282 -1.28 8.96 14.01
CA LEU A 282 -0.10 8.23 14.47
C LEU A 282 0.35 8.62 15.88
N PRO A 283 0.45 9.90 16.26
CA PRO A 283 0.71 10.27 17.64
C PRO A 283 -0.38 9.79 18.59
N VAL A 284 -1.64 9.80 18.16
CA VAL A 284 -2.78 9.37 18.99
C VAL A 284 -2.77 7.87 19.25
N LEU A 285 -2.41 7.07 18.25
CA LEU A 285 -2.41 5.61 18.35
C LEU A 285 -1.13 5.04 18.98
N PHE A 286 0.03 5.68 18.76
CA PHE A 286 1.34 5.15 19.14
C PHE A 286 2.10 5.98 20.18
N LEU A 287 1.48 7.01 20.77
CA LEU A 287 2.18 7.79 21.79
C LEU A 287 2.62 6.89 22.95
N ARG A 288 3.88 6.50 22.86
CA ARG A 288 4.67 6.11 23.99
C ARG A 288 4.62 7.23 25.02
N ARG A 289 4.48 6.87 26.30
CA ARG A 289 4.84 7.76 27.41
C ARG A 289 6.08 8.55 26.98
N ALA A 290 5.94 9.84 26.72
CA ALA A 290 7.07 10.71 26.91
C ALA A 290 7.50 10.48 28.35
N ALA A 291 8.68 9.90 28.53
CA ALA A 291 9.26 9.81 29.86
C ALA A 291 9.21 11.24 30.40
N HIS A 292 8.46 11.46 31.44
CA HIS A 292 8.62 12.68 32.23
C HIS A 292 10.11 12.71 32.58
N PRO A 293 10.87 13.75 32.19
CA PRO A 293 12.10 14.06 32.89
C PRO A 293 11.69 14.36 34.30
N GLY A 294 12.03 13.46 35.27
CA GLY A 294 11.99 13.76 36.69
C GLY A 294 12.97 14.84 37.05
#